data_e6d30d2cc989ccdb29ed61aa96023d94
#
_entry.id   e6d30d2cc989ccdb29ed61aa96023d94
#
_cell.length_a   1.000
_cell.length_b   1.000
_cell.length_c   1.000
_cell.angle_alpha   90.00
_cell.angle_beta   90.00
_cell.angle_gamma   90.00
#
_symmetry.space_group_name_H-M   'P 1'
#
loop_
_entity.id
_entity.type
_entity.pdbx_description
1 polymer ?
#
loop_
_entity_poly.entity_id
_entity_poly.type
_entity_poly.pdbx_seq_one_letter_code
_entity_poly.pdbx_strand_id
1 'polypeptide(L)'
;MMLAAADTFRAAAIEQLDVWAKRLGVEMIRGQYGADPAALCYDAYQSASKNKIDFLLCDTAGRQHTKTNLMAELQKVKRTLGKLDSDAPHETLLVVDATTGGNALNQTREFHSALTLTGLIVTKLDGSGKGGIVVAIQDELGIPTRFVGTGEKIDDFAPFNRDTYSDNLL
;
A
#
# COMPACT_ATOMS: atom_id res chain seq x y z
N MET A 1 -1.51 -2.06 16.79
CA MET A 1 -1.54 -2.23 15.33
C MET A 1 -1.98 -3.64 15.00
N MET A 2 -2.71 -3.81 13.89
CA MET A 2 -3.15 -5.10 13.35
C MET A 2 -2.90 -5.14 11.85
N LEU A 3 -2.63 -6.31 11.28
CA LEU A 3 -2.43 -6.51 9.84
C LEU A 3 -3.60 -7.32 9.25
N ALA A 4 -3.97 -7.02 8.01
CA ALA A 4 -4.92 -7.81 7.22
C ALA A 4 -4.25 -8.24 5.90
N ALA A 5 -4.12 -9.56 5.69
CA ALA A 5 -3.49 -10.14 4.50
C ALA A 5 -4.51 -10.26 3.35
N ALA A 6 -4.84 -9.13 2.73
CA ALA A 6 -5.87 -9.05 1.70
C ALA A 6 -5.36 -9.32 0.27
N ASP A 7 -4.07 -9.60 0.06
CA ASP A 7 -3.53 -10.21 -1.18
C ASP A 7 -3.77 -11.73 -1.15
N THR A 8 -5.02 -12.13 -1.19
CA THR A 8 -5.47 -13.50 -0.93
C THR A 8 -5.10 -14.51 -2.02
N PHE A 9 -4.71 -14.04 -3.21
CA PHE A 9 -4.32 -14.89 -4.33
C PHE A 9 -2.81 -15.18 -4.40
N ARG A 10 -2.02 -14.64 -3.46
CA ARG A 10 -0.58 -14.84 -3.40
C ARG A 10 -0.18 -15.45 -2.06
N ALA A 11 -0.13 -16.78 -2.02
CA ALA A 11 0.26 -17.52 -0.80
C ALA A 11 1.59 -17.01 -0.20
N ALA A 12 2.60 -16.77 -1.04
CA ALA A 12 3.89 -16.26 -0.60
C ALA A 12 3.80 -14.84 0.03
N ALA A 13 2.87 -13.98 -0.43
CA ALA A 13 2.68 -12.66 0.18
C ALA A 13 2.07 -12.79 1.58
N ILE A 14 1.09 -13.68 1.75
CA ILE A 14 0.49 -13.97 3.06
C ILE A 14 1.54 -14.51 4.02
N GLU A 15 2.37 -15.48 3.58
CA GLU A 15 3.45 -16.04 4.40
C GLU A 15 4.50 -15.00 4.78
N GLN A 16 4.89 -14.14 3.84
CA GLN A 16 5.83 -13.05 4.09
C GLN A 16 5.28 -12.05 5.13
N LEU A 17 4.01 -11.68 5.01
CA LEU A 17 3.37 -10.78 5.98
C LEU A 17 3.26 -11.45 7.38
N ASP A 18 3.00 -12.76 7.44
CA ASP A 18 2.96 -13.53 8.70
C ASP A 18 4.31 -13.52 9.43
N VAL A 19 5.42 -13.61 8.68
CA VAL A 19 6.77 -13.48 9.26
C VAL A 19 6.95 -12.10 9.90
N TRP A 20 6.51 -11.04 9.24
CA TRP A 20 6.57 -9.69 9.79
C TRP A 20 5.65 -9.51 11.00
N ALA A 21 4.41 -10.03 10.95
CA ALA A 21 3.48 -10.00 12.07
C ALA A 21 4.09 -10.63 13.33
N LYS A 22 4.68 -11.82 13.17
CA LYS A 22 5.37 -12.53 14.27
C LYS A 22 6.58 -11.78 14.81
N ARG A 23 7.39 -11.19 13.92
CA ARG A 23 8.57 -10.41 14.30
C ARG A 23 8.21 -9.17 15.10
N LEU A 24 7.11 -8.51 14.74
CA LEU A 24 6.62 -7.29 15.37
C LEU A 24 5.71 -7.56 16.57
N GLY A 25 5.31 -8.82 16.81
CA GLY A 25 4.37 -9.19 17.87
C GLY A 25 2.97 -8.60 17.66
N VAL A 26 2.54 -8.46 16.40
CA VAL A 26 1.22 -7.91 16.07
C VAL A 26 0.28 -8.98 15.53
N GLU A 27 -1.01 -8.81 15.80
CA GLU A 27 -2.05 -9.70 15.30
C GLU A 27 -2.22 -9.54 13.78
N MET A 28 -2.45 -10.65 13.08
CA MET A 28 -2.75 -10.65 11.65
C MET A 28 -4.01 -11.44 11.36
N ILE A 29 -4.94 -10.80 10.65
CA ILE A 29 -6.11 -11.46 10.08
C ILE A 29 -5.76 -11.96 8.68
N ARG A 30 -6.03 -13.24 8.43
CA ARG A 30 -5.83 -13.89 7.14
C ARG A 30 -7.01 -14.78 6.79
N GLY A 31 -7.34 -14.82 5.51
CA GLY A 31 -8.34 -15.73 4.94
C GLY A 31 -7.71 -16.99 4.35
N GLN A 32 -8.56 -17.86 3.82
CA GLN A 32 -8.12 -18.94 2.94
C GLN A 32 -7.62 -18.38 1.61
N TYR A 33 -6.81 -19.16 0.90
CA TYR A 33 -6.38 -18.80 -0.45
C TYR A 33 -7.60 -18.53 -1.36
N GLY A 34 -7.58 -17.38 -2.05
CA GLY A 34 -8.65 -16.94 -2.92
C GLY A 34 -9.91 -16.43 -2.20
N ALA A 35 -9.84 -16.19 -0.88
CA ALA A 35 -10.94 -15.54 -0.16
C ALA A 35 -11.20 -14.13 -0.72
N ASP A 36 -12.43 -13.64 -0.55
CA ASP A 36 -12.79 -12.26 -0.95
C ASP A 36 -12.03 -11.23 -0.10
N PRO A 37 -11.15 -10.40 -0.71
CA PRO A 37 -10.38 -9.39 0.03
C PRO A 37 -11.25 -8.39 0.79
N ALA A 38 -12.42 -8.05 0.25
CA ALA A 38 -13.33 -7.11 0.90
C ALA A 38 -13.97 -7.70 2.16
N ALA A 39 -14.32 -8.99 2.14
CA ALA A 39 -14.83 -9.69 3.31
C ALA A 39 -13.72 -9.79 4.39
N LEU A 40 -12.50 -10.12 3.99
CA LEU A 40 -11.36 -10.19 4.92
C LEU A 40 -11.07 -8.84 5.58
N CYS A 41 -11.05 -7.75 4.80
CA CYS A 41 -10.87 -6.40 5.33
C CYS A 41 -12.02 -5.99 6.26
N TYR A 42 -13.25 -6.41 5.98
CA TYR A 42 -14.41 -6.20 6.84
C TYR A 42 -14.20 -6.88 8.22
N ASP A 43 -13.85 -8.16 8.21
CA ASP A 43 -13.62 -8.93 9.44
C ASP A 43 -12.44 -8.36 10.24
N ALA A 44 -11.38 -7.95 9.55
CA ALA A 44 -10.22 -7.30 10.17
C ALA A 44 -10.60 -5.97 10.84
N TYR A 45 -11.42 -5.14 10.18
CA TYR A 45 -11.90 -3.89 10.76
C TYR A 45 -12.76 -4.12 12.00
N GLN A 46 -13.67 -5.10 11.96
CA GLN A 46 -14.50 -5.49 13.10
C GLN A 46 -13.64 -5.95 14.29
N SER A 47 -12.63 -6.78 14.01
CA SER A 47 -11.69 -7.26 15.03
C SER A 47 -10.87 -6.10 15.61
N ALA A 48 -10.33 -5.22 14.76
CA ALA A 48 -9.55 -4.06 15.18
C ALA A 48 -10.37 -3.12 16.06
N SER A 49 -11.61 -2.82 15.68
CA SER A 49 -12.52 -1.97 16.45
C SER A 49 -12.84 -2.58 17.81
N LYS A 50 -13.19 -3.88 17.86
CA LYS A 50 -13.48 -4.62 19.10
C LYS A 50 -12.29 -4.63 20.07
N ASN A 51 -11.09 -4.79 19.53
CA ASN A 51 -9.85 -4.87 20.30
C ASN A 51 -9.20 -3.50 20.56
N LYS A 52 -9.86 -2.40 20.16
CA LYS A 52 -9.38 -1.01 20.32
C LYS A 52 -7.98 -0.81 19.72
N ILE A 53 -7.79 -1.34 18.53
CA ILE A 53 -6.54 -1.22 17.76
C ILE A 53 -6.50 0.16 17.10
N ASP A 54 -5.40 0.90 17.27
CA ASP A 54 -5.24 2.26 16.71
C ASP A 54 -4.98 2.23 15.20
N PHE A 55 -4.27 1.20 14.70
CA PHE A 55 -3.89 1.10 13.29
C PHE A 55 -4.19 -0.27 12.73
N LEU A 56 -4.99 -0.32 11.66
CA LEU A 56 -5.20 -1.49 10.81
C LEU A 56 -4.55 -1.25 9.45
N LEU A 57 -3.59 -2.10 9.08
CA LEU A 57 -2.96 -2.09 7.75
C LEU A 57 -3.50 -3.25 6.92
N CYS A 58 -4.13 -2.93 5.79
CA CYS A 58 -4.63 -3.90 4.83
C CYS A 58 -3.65 -4.01 3.66
N ASP A 59 -2.89 -5.12 3.60
CA ASP A 59 -2.04 -5.44 2.45
C ASP A 59 -2.88 -6.06 1.34
N THR A 60 -2.97 -5.37 0.20
CA THR A 60 -3.83 -5.75 -0.92
C THR A 60 -3.03 -6.14 -2.15
N ALA A 61 -3.63 -6.89 -3.05
CA ALA A 61 -3.03 -7.19 -4.34
C ALA A 61 -2.68 -5.91 -5.11
N GLY A 62 -1.47 -5.87 -5.69
CA GLY A 62 -1.01 -4.80 -6.56
C GLY A 62 -0.80 -5.24 -8.01
N ARG A 63 -0.87 -6.57 -8.27
CA ARG A 63 -0.65 -7.17 -9.59
C ARG A 63 -1.67 -8.29 -9.79
N GLN A 64 -2.52 -8.16 -10.77
CA GLN A 64 -3.37 -9.24 -11.26
C GLN A 64 -3.24 -9.37 -12.78
N HIS A 65 -3.60 -10.55 -13.30
CA HIS A 65 -3.51 -10.87 -14.73
C HIS A 65 -4.43 -9.97 -15.59
N THR A 66 -5.46 -9.37 -15.01
CA THR A 66 -6.32 -8.38 -15.67
C THR A 66 -6.48 -7.16 -14.76
N LYS A 67 -6.06 -6.00 -15.25
CA LYS A 67 -6.16 -4.71 -14.52
C LYS A 67 -7.59 -4.37 -14.10
N THR A 68 -8.57 -4.70 -14.92
CA THR A 68 -9.99 -4.40 -14.69
C THR A 68 -10.52 -5.10 -13.42
N ASN A 69 -10.16 -6.36 -13.22
CA ASN A 69 -10.59 -7.11 -12.03
C ASN A 69 -9.95 -6.57 -10.75
N LEU A 70 -8.66 -6.21 -10.80
CA LEU A 70 -7.96 -5.65 -9.66
C LEU A 70 -8.61 -4.34 -9.19
N MET A 71 -8.86 -3.40 -10.10
CA MET A 71 -9.46 -2.11 -9.73
C MET A 71 -10.85 -2.28 -9.13
N ALA A 72 -11.68 -3.16 -9.70
CA ALA A 72 -13.02 -3.46 -9.17
C ALA A 72 -12.95 -4.07 -7.75
N GLU A 73 -11.99 -4.96 -7.52
CA GLU A 73 -11.75 -5.59 -6.22
C GLU A 73 -11.32 -4.57 -5.17
N LEU A 74 -10.33 -3.73 -5.49
CA LEU A 74 -9.85 -2.68 -4.59
C LEU A 74 -10.95 -1.63 -4.28
N GLN A 75 -11.75 -1.26 -5.29
CA GLN A 75 -12.91 -0.40 -5.08
C GLN A 75 -13.96 -1.06 -4.18
N LYS A 76 -14.13 -2.38 -4.28
CA LYS A 76 -15.02 -3.13 -3.38
C LYS A 76 -14.49 -3.09 -1.94
N VAL A 77 -13.19 -3.29 -1.72
CA VAL A 77 -12.56 -3.14 -0.40
C VAL A 77 -12.85 -1.74 0.17
N LYS A 78 -12.54 -0.69 -0.60
CA LYS A 78 -12.78 0.71 -0.18
C LYS A 78 -14.24 0.95 0.20
N ARG A 79 -15.18 0.54 -0.65
CA ARG A 79 -16.62 0.69 -0.37
C ARG A 79 -17.07 -0.10 0.88
N THR A 80 -16.48 -1.27 1.10
CA THR A 80 -16.82 -2.11 2.25
C THR A 80 -16.36 -1.48 3.55
N LEU A 81 -15.14 -0.95 3.60
CA LEU A 81 -14.64 -0.20 4.76
C LEU A 81 -15.45 1.07 5.01
N GLY A 82 -15.75 1.84 3.97
CA GLY A 82 -16.56 3.06 4.06
C GLY A 82 -18.01 2.86 4.54
N LYS A 83 -18.52 1.60 4.56
CA LYS A 83 -19.81 1.28 5.21
C LYS A 83 -19.71 1.09 6.71
N LEU A 84 -18.51 0.75 7.21
CA LEU A 84 -18.24 0.56 8.63
C LEU A 84 -17.86 1.87 9.30
N ASP A 85 -17.13 2.70 8.56
CA ASP A 85 -16.67 4.01 8.97
C ASP A 85 -16.60 4.90 7.72
N SER A 86 -17.33 6.01 7.72
CA SER A 86 -17.43 6.92 6.56
C SER A 86 -16.09 7.52 6.15
N ASP A 87 -15.14 7.62 7.07
CA ASP A 87 -13.82 8.17 6.85
C ASP A 87 -12.79 7.11 6.41
N ALA A 88 -13.15 5.82 6.54
CA ALA A 88 -12.26 4.72 6.13
C ALA A 88 -12.36 4.44 4.61
N PRO A 89 -11.23 4.05 4.00
CA PRO A 89 -9.88 4.02 4.56
C PRO A 89 -9.32 5.43 4.72
N HIS A 90 -8.74 5.74 5.89
CA HIS A 90 -8.17 7.05 6.19
C HIS A 90 -6.97 7.38 5.31
N GLU A 91 -6.20 6.36 4.93
CA GLU A 91 -5.08 6.44 3.99
C GLU A 91 -5.18 5.34 2.93
N THR A 92 -4.99 5.72 1.68
CA THR A 92 -4.86 4.81 0.53
C THR A 92 -3.51 5.06 -0.11
N LEU A 93 -2.54 4.20 0.20
CA LEU A 93 -1.15 4.35 -0.21
C LEU A 93 -0.83 3.41 -1.37
N LEU A 94 -0.21 3.93 -2.42
CA LEU A 94 0.33 3.12 -3.51
C LEU A 94 1.84 2.93 -3.33
N VAL A 95 2.28 1.68 -3.39
CA VAL A 95 3.71 1.35 -3.41
C VAL A 95 4.21 1.40 -4.86
N VAL A 96 5.20 2.25 -5.10
CA VAL A 96 5.79 2.51 -6.43
C VAL A 96 7.27 2.15 -6.41
N ASP A 97 7.70 1.40 -7.43
CA ASP A 97 9.12 1.10 -7.67
C ASP A 97 9.75 2.24 -8.49
N ALA A 98 10.73 2.95 -7.91
CA ALA A 98 11.40 4.10 -8.54
C ALA A 98 12.10 3.74 -9.86
N THR A 99 12.45 2.46 -10.08
CA THR A 99 13.16 2.01 -11.29
C THR A 99 12.24 1.87 -12.50
N THR A 100 10.92 1.90 -12.33
CA THR A 100 9.95 1.67 -13.42
C THR A 100 9.68 2.89 -14.30
N GLY A 101 10.22 4.05 -13.94
CA GLY A 101 10.14 5.26 -14.77
C GLY A 101 8.71 5.67 -15.14
N GLY A 102 8.46 6.01 -16.40
CA GLY A 102 7.14 6.46 -16.89
C GLY A 102 5.99 5.47 -16.68
N ASN A 103 6.28 4.17 -16.55
CA ASN A 103 5.27 3.16 -16.23
C ASN A 103 4.67 3.38 -14.84
N ALA A 104 5.48 3.84 -13.88
CA ALA A 104 5.01 4.16 -12.55
C ALA A 104 3.99 5.31 -12.56
N LEU A 105 4.23 6.34 -13.36
CA LEU A 105 3.28 7.46 -13.51
C LEU A 105 1.94 6.98 -14.07
N ASN A 106 1.95 6.16 -15.13
CA ASN A 106 0.74 5.61 -15.72
C ASN A 106 -0.01 4.73 -14.72
N GLN A 107 0.71 3.86 -14.00
CA GLN A 107 0.12 3.04 -12.92
C GLN A 107 -0.52 3.93 -11.86
N THR A 108 0.17 4.96 -11.40
CA THR A 108 -0.35 5.87 -10.37
C THR A 108 -1.61 6.59 -10.83
N ARG A 109 -1.69 7.04 -12.10
CA ARG A 109 -2.92 7.64 -12.67
C ARG A 109 -4.11 6.68 -12.60
N GLU A 110 -3.90 5.42 -13.02
CA GLU A 110 -4.96 4.40 -13.01
C GLU A 110 -5.46 4.13 -11.59
N PHE A 111 -4.54 3.92 -10.63
CA PHE A 111 -4.90 3.69 -9.24
C PHE A 111 -5.55 4.91 -8.59
N HIS A 112 -5.04 6.11 -8.87
CA HIS A 112 -5.60 7.35 -8.32
C HIS A 112 -7.03 7.60 -8.83
N SER A 113 -7.25 7.38 -10.12
CA SER A 113 -8.59 7.49 -10.72
C SER A 113 -9.60 6.51 -10.10
N ALA A 114 -9.16 5.30 -9.76
CA ALA A 114 -10.02 4.26 -9.20
C ALA A 114 -10.26 4.41 -7.68
N LEU A 115 -9.23 4.85 -6.93
CA LEU A 115 -9.20 4.74 -5.47
C LEU A 115 -9.06 6.07 -4.74
N THR A 116 -8.68 7.15 -5.42
CA THR A 116 -8.36 8.44 -4.79
C THR A 116 -7.21 8.26 -3.78
N LEU A 117 -6.00 8.04 -4.29
CA LEU A 117 -4.81 7.83 -3.46
C LEU A 117 -4.55 9.05 -2.56
N THR A 118 -4.14 8.82 -1.33
CA THR A 118 -3.78 9.86 -0.34
C THR A 118 -2.26 10.03 -0.21
N GLY A 119 -1.49 9.08 -0.74
CA GLY A 119 -0.04 9.16 -0.71
C GLY A 119 0.65 8.01 -1.44
N LEU A 120 1.97 8.13 -1.54
CA LEU A 120 2.85 7.15 -2.15
C LEU A 120 3.87 6.62 -1.14
N ILE A 121 4.25 5.36 -1.33
CA ILE A 121 5.46 4.76 -0.77
C ILE A 121 6.36 4.46 -1.97
N VAL A 122 7.54 5.08 -2.01
CA VAL A 122 8.48 4.90 -3.12
C VAL A 122 9.62 4.01 -2.68
N THR A 123 9.83 2.91 -3.39
CA THR A 123 10.86 1.91 -3.07
C THR A 123 11.99 1.91 -4.09
N LYS A 124 13.11 1.28 -3.75
CA LYS A 124 14.31 1.13 -4.58
C LYS A 124 14.97 2.45 -4.97
N LEU A 125 14.97 3.41 -4.07
CA LEU A 125 15.67 4.69 -4.25
C LEU A 125 17.20 4.58 -4.13
N ASP A 126 17.71 3.46 -3.65
CA ASP A 126 19.13 3.09 -3.61
C ASP A 126 19.70 2.71 -5.00
N GLY A 127 18.83 2.50 -5.97
CA GLY A 127 19.20 2.14 -7.35
C GLY A 127 19.57 3.35 -8.22
N SER A 128 20.00 3.07 -9.45
CA SER A 128 20.33 4.08 -10.47
C SER A 128 19.14 4.87 -11.01
N GLY A 129 17.93 4.51 -10.63
CA GLY A 129 16.71 5.22 -10.95
C GLY A 129 16.59 6.48 -10.10
N LYS A 130 17.07 7.58 -10.64
CA LYS A 130 17.17 8.89 -10.00
C LYS A 130 15.83 9.51 -9.59
N GLY A 131 14.97 8.83 -8.86
CA GLY A 131 13.79 9.40 -8.18
C GLY A 131 12.93 10.44 -8.95
N GLY A 132 13.32 10.85 -10.13
CA GLY A 132 12.59 11.85 -10.93
C GLY A 132 11.11 11.52 -11.13
N ILE A 133 10.77 10.24 -11.05
CA ILE A 133 9.38 9.77 -11.09
C ILE A 133 8.54 10.32 -9.93
N VAL A 134 9.13 10.48 -8.75
CA VAL A 134 8.46 11.04 -7.57
C VAL A 134 8.03 12.49 -7.84
N VAL A 135 8.97 13.27 -8.43
CA VAL A 135 8.69 14.67 -8.81
C VAL A 135 7.60 14.73 -9.88
N ALA A 136 7.68 13.88 -10.90
CA ALA A 136 6.67 13.85 -11.97
C ALA A 136 5.26 13.50 -11.45
N ILE A 137 5.15 12.53 -10.54
CA ILE A 137 3.86 12.16 -9.94
C ILE A 137 3.32 13.31 -9.06
N GLN A 138 4.18 13.93 -8.27
CA GLN A 138 3.78 15.04 -7.41
C GLN A 138 3.33 16.26 -8.23
N ASP A 139 4.06 16.59 -9.30
CA ASP A 139 3.76 17.72 -10.16
C ASP A 139 2.44 17.52 -10.93
N GLU A 140 2.24 16.32 -11.47
CA GLU A 140 1.08 16.06 -12.33
C GLU A 140 -0.20 15.71 -11.54
N LEU A 141 -0.08 14.90 -10.47
CA LEU A 141 -1.22 14.34 -9.77
C LEU A 141 -1.45 14.95 -8.38
N GLY A 142 -0.50 15.73 -7.86
CA GLY A 142 -0.59 16.32 -6.53
C GLY A 142 -0.52 15.33 -5.39
N ILE A 143 -0.14 14.06 -5.65
CA ILE A 143 -0.13 13.00 -4.64
C ILE A 143 1.18 13.05 -3.86
N PRO A 144 1.15 13.25 -2.53
CA PRO A 144 2.37 13.37 -1.74
C PRO A 144 3.06 12.02 -1.57
N THR A 145 4.39 12.02 -1.63
CA THR A 145 5.19 10.88 -1.13
C THR A 145 5.18 10.92 0.40
N ARG A 146 4.81 9.81 1.03
CA ARG A 146 4.76 9.69 2.50
C ARG A 146 5.99 9.00 3.05
N PHE A 147 6.42 7.92 2.37
CA PHE A 147 7.53 7.09 2.82
C PHE A 147 8.42 6.69 1.66
N VAL A 148 9.66 6.36 1.99
CA VAL A 148 10.67 5.87 1.05
C VAL A 148 11.37 4.64 1.57
N GLY A 149 11.69 3.72 0.66
CA GLY A 149 12.52 2.55 0.89
C GLY A 149 13.80 2.65 0.08
N THR A 150 14.93 2.56 0.77
CA THR A 150 16.28 2.67 0.21
C THR A 150 17.07 1.37 0.32
N GLY A 151 16.42 0.27 0.68
CA GLY A 151 17.02 -1.05 0.84
C GLY A 151 16.03 -2.08 1.39
N GLU A 152 16.57 -3.19 1.91
CA GLU A 152 15.80 -4.37 2.34
C GLU A 152 15.67 -4.49 3.88
N LYS A 153 16.36 -3.65 4.64
CA LYS A 153 16.34 -3.69 6.10
C LYS A 153 15.22 -2.80 6.66
N ILE A 154 14.87 -3.02 7.91
CA ILE A 154 13.83 -2.23 8.59
C ILE A 154 14.22 -0.75 8.68
N ASP A 155 15.50 -0.46 8.86
CA ASP A 155 16.04 0.90 8.95
C ASP A 155 16.17 1.59 7.57
N ASP A 156 15.99 0.84 6.48
CA ASP A 156 15.99 1.36 5.11
C ASP A 156 14.60 1.92 4.70
N PHE A 157 13.64 1.95 5.62
CA PHE A 157 12.32 2.52 5.43
C PHE A 157 12.13 3.75 6.33
N ALA A 158 11.83 4.90 5.72
CA ALA A 158 11.73 6.16 6.44
C ALA A 158 10.60 7.05 5.91
N PRO A 159 10.08 7.99 6.72
CA PRO A 159 9.25 9.09 6.22
C PRO A 159 9.99 9.88 5.14
N PHE A 160 9.25 10.31 4.12
CA PHE A 160 9.82 11.13 3.06
C PHE A 160 10.23 12.49 3.60
N ASN A 161 11.48 12.88 3.35
CA ASN A 161 12.01 14.21 3.64
C ASN A 161 12.41 14.88 2.32
N ARG A 162 11.79 16.02 2.02
CA ARG A 162 11.97 16.75 0.76
C ARG A 162 13.39 17.27 0.59
N ASP A 163 13.99 17.80 1.66
CA ASP A 163 15.32 18.42 1.61
C ASP A 163 16.38 17.35 1.36
N THR A 164 16.37 16.27 2.15
CA THR A 164 17.26 15.13 1.95
C THR A 164 17.10 14.50 0.57
N TYR A 165 15.88 14.48 0.04
CA TYR A 165 15.61 13.92 -1.28
C TYR A 165 16.18 14.78 -2.41
N SER A 166 16.03 16.11 -2.34
CA SER A 166 16.60 17.04 -3.33
C SER A 166 18.12 17.00 -3.36
N ASP A 167 18.77 16.91 -2.20
CA ASP A 167 20.23 16.82 -2.09
C ASP A 167 20.81 15.54 -2.72
N ASN A 168 20.03 14.45 -2.76
CA ASN A 168 20.44 13.18 -3.37
C ASN A 168 20.09 13.07 -4.89
N LEU A 169 19.31 14.02 -5.42
CA LEU A 169 18.95 14.07 -6.85
C LEU A 169 19.98 14.82 -7.70
N LEU A 170 20.76 15.71 -7.11
CA LEU A 170 21.79 16.53 -7.74
C LEU A 170 23.16 15.88 -7.64
#